data_ec32f14adc8807cea9888030d6bcf49c
#
_entry.id   ec32f14adc8807cea9888030d6bcf49c
#
_cell.length_a   1.000
_cell.length_b   1.000
_cell.length_c   1.000
_cell.angle_alpha   90.00
_cell.angle_beta   90.00
_cell.angle_gamma   90.00
#
_symmetry.space_group_name_H-M   'P 1'
#
loop_
_entity.id
_entity.type
_entity.pdbx_description
1 polymer ?
#
loop_
_entity_poly.entity_id
_entity_poly.type
_entity_poly.pdbx_seq_one_letter_code
_entity_poly.pdbx_strand_id
1 'polypeptide(L)'
;MLLALKITPQRSTQYAQLTASLAAPELLASPLHTMIHEVQPITLAGQSYLLATVDDTCLSDAMTVKILYRLGAISEVYEYFEQIGDVLGPLLRPVEPQFTSFVPLEMAEVRRYKGKTNEIFTRVLLNVALFAGNYANSSTQRIRILDPLAGGGTMLFAALASGYDAFGIELERQDVETTAVFVRQYLEGEHIHFREVDERARKAGRRYQFEVGSKGDTRHLVLVHGDCSAANLHMREVAGGPRVHAIVGDLPYGIQHFGEISDLLSRSLPIWEQMLLPGGTIALAWNATRIKRTEMMEVIQKGTQLQVRNDPPYTQFEHAVDRVIKKRDIIVAVKDI
;
A
#
# COMPACT_ATOMS: atom_id res chain seq x y z
N MET A 1 25.53 9.10 -9.22
CA MET A 1 25.49 9.82 -7.93
C MET A 1 25.10 8.90 -6.77
N LEU A 2 25.33 9.32 -5.51
CA LEU A 2 24.92 8.56 -4.33
C LEU A 2 23.75 9.26 -3.63
N LEU A 3 22.74 8.46 -3.23
CA LEU A 3 21.61 8.92 -2.42
C LEU A 3 21.61 8.19 -1.08
N ALA A 4 21.45 8.93 0.01
CA ALA A 4 21.17 8.37 1.33
C ALA A 4 19.67 8.50 1.62
N LEU A 5 18.98 7.36 1.66
CA LEU A 5 17.54 7.26 1.89
C LEU A 5 17.32 6.86 3.35
N LYS A 6 16.81 7.77 4.16
CA LYS A 6 16.60 7.52 5.60
C LYS A 6 15.43 6.56 5.78
N ILE A 7 15.69 5.43 6.43
CA ILE A 7 14.66 4.46 6.77
C ILE A 7 13.74 5.09 7.83
N THR A 8 12.43 5.01 7.59
CA THR A 8 11.42 5.62 8.47
C THR A 8 11.59 5.13 9.92
N PRO A 9 11.91 6.02 10.87
CA PRO A 9 12.13 5.63 12.25
C PRO A 9 10.87 5.05 12.88
N GLN A 10 11.05 4.04 13.73
CA GLN A 10 9.96 3.41 14.48
C GLN A 10 10.31 3.39 15.98
N ARG A 11 9.31 3.66 16.83
CA ARG A 11 9.48 3.62 18.29
C ARG A 11 9.74 2.22 18.82
N SER A 12 9.18 1.21 18.21
CA SER A 12 9.38 -0.19 18.56
C SER A 12 10.55 -0.77 17.76
N THR A 13 11.48 -1.45 18.42
CA THR A 13 12.60 -2.17 17.80
C THR A 13 12.11 -3.16 16.73
N GLN A 14 11.00 -3.84 17.00
CA GLN A 14 10.37 -4.78 16.11
C GLN A 14 9.89 -4.11 14.81
N TYR A 15 9.22 -2.97 14.91
CA TYR A 15 8.79 -2.21 13.73
C TYR A 15 9.96 -1.53 13.00
N ALA A 16 11.03 -1.18 13.71
CA ALA A 16 12.25 -0.68 13.08
C ALA A 16 12.91 -1.77 12.20
N GLN A 17 12.97 -3.01 12.68
CA GLN A 17 13.47 -4.15 11.91
C GLN A 17 12.59 -4.46 10.69
N LEU A 18 11.26 -4.41 10.87
CA LEU A 18 10.29 -4.56 9.78
C LEU A 18 10.54 -3.51 8.69
N THR A 19 10.62 -2.24 9.08
CA THR A 19 10.82 -1.14 8.11
C THR A 19 12.14 -1.29 7.37
N ALA A 20 13.22 -1.63 8.08
CA ALA A 20 14.54 -1.84 7.49
C ALA A 20 14.54 -3.00 6.49
N SER A 21 13.83 -4.10 6.76
CA SER A 21 13.75 -5.25 5.84
C SER A 21 12.95 -4.97 4.58
N LEU A 22 11.99 -4.05 4.62
CA LEU A 22 11.13 -3.70 3.49
C LEU A 22 11.69 -2.59 2.60
N ALA A 23 12.60 -1.75 3.12
CA ALA A 23 13.05 -0.55 2.44
C ALA A 23 13.76 -0.81 1.10
N ALA A 24 14.73 -1.73 1.06
CA ALA A 24 15.43 -2.06 -0.18
C ALA A 24 14.53 -2.79 -1.19
N PRO A 25 13.74 -3.83 -0.82
CA PRO A 25 12.80 -4.44 -1.76
C PRO A 25 11.76 -3.46 -2.32
N GLU A 26 11.22 -2.54 -1.50
CA GLU A 26 10.26 -1.52 -1.97
C GLU A 26 10.90 -0.58 -2.99
N LEU A 27 12.11 -0.08 -2.71
CA LEU A 27 12.86 0.77 -3.62
C LEU A 27 13.14 0.07 -4.95
N LEU A 28 13.59 -1.19 -4.91
CA LEU A 28 13.90 -1.97 -6.10
C LEU A 28 12.66 -2.42 -6.88
N ALA A 29 11.49 -2.53 -6.23
CA ALA A 29 10.21 -2.77 -6.91
C ALA A 29 9.65 -1.52 -7.59
N SER A 30 10.14 -0.33 -7.22
CA SER A 30 9.66 0.94 -7.77
C SER A 30 10.06 1.13 -9.25
N PRO A 31 9.40 2.03 -9.98
CA PRO A 31 9.80 2.39 -11.34
C PRO A 31 11.24 2.91 -11.48
N LEU A 32 11.89 3.23 -10.36
CA LEU A 32 13.26 3.72 -10.33
C LEU A 32 14.31 2.60 -10.48
N HIS A 33 13.91 1.33 -10.44
CA HIS A 33 14.82 0.18 -10.47
C HIS A 33 15.82 0.20 -11.65
N THR A 34 15.44 0.77 -12.80
CA THR A 34 16.32 0.90 -13.97
C THR A 34 17.44 1.93 -13.80
N MET A 35 17.27 2.87 -12.86
CA MET A 35 18.23 3.93 -12.55
C MET A 35 19.13 3.58 -11.34
N ILE A 36 18.86 2.44 -10.68
CA ILE A 36 19.54 2.01 -9.44
C ILE A 36 20.54 0.93 -9.79
N HIS A 37 21.82 1.16 -9.46
CA HIS A 37 22.91 0.22 -9.73
C HIS A 37 23.25 -0.64 -8.51
N GLU A 38 23.21 -0.03 -7.32
CA GLU A 38 23.54 -0.70 -6.07
C GLU A 38 22.75 -0.12 -4.90
N VAL A 39 22.40 -0.95 -3.94
CA VAL A 39 21.74 -0.54 -2.69
C VAL A 39 22.38 -1.29 -1.53
N GLN A 40 22.84 -0.55 -0.53
CA GLN A 40 23.42 -1.13 0.68
C GLN A 40 22.91 -0.41 1.94
N PRO A 41 22.72 -1.14 3.06
CA PRO A 41 22.38 -0.51 4.33
C PRO A 41 23.60 0.19 4.93
N ILE A 42 23.40 1.41 5.44
CA ILE A 42 24.42 2.13 6.18
C ILE A 42 23.82 2.74 7.46
N THR A 43 24.70 3.10 8.41
CA THR A 43 24.30 3.80 9.63
C THR A 43 25.04 5.13 9.69
N LEU A 44 24.29 6.23 9.82
CA LEU A 44 24.81 7.58 9.98
C LEU A 44 24.26 8.18 11.26
N ALA A 45 25.14 8.64 12.15
CA ALA A 45 24.76 9.22 13.46
C ALA A 45 23.73 8.34 14.24
N GLY A 46 23.88 7.02 14.17
CA GLY A 46 22.99 6.07 14.86
C GLY A 46 21.63 5.86 14.18
N GLN A 47 21.39 6.45 13.00
CA GLN A 47 20.18 6.27 12.21
C GLN A 47 20.44 5.33 11.01
N SER A 48 19.42 4.55 10.62
CA SER A 48 19.50 3.60 9.51
C SER A 48 19.14 4.28 8.19
N TYR A 49 19.96 4.04 7.17
CA TYR A 49 19.75 4.52 5.80
C TYR A 49 19.99 3.38 4.80
N LEU A 50 19.43 3.54 3.61
CA LEU A 50 19.92 2.87 2.40
C LEU A 50 20.82 3.85 1.65
N LEU A 51 22.04 3.43 1.34
CA LEU A 51 22.90 4.12 0.38
C LEU A 51 22.64 3.50 -0.99
N ALA A 52 22.14 4.30 -1.92
CA ALA A 52 21.84 3.87 -3.27
C ALA A 52 22.76 4.56 -4.29
N THR A 53 23.45 3.77 -5.12
CA THR A 53 24.14 4.29 -6.31
C THR A 53 23.13 4.38 -7.43
N VAL A 54 22.92 5.59 -7.95
CA VAL A 54 21.91 5.86 -8.98
C VAL A 54 22.49 6.66 -10.13
N ASP A 55 21.78 6.72 -11.26
CA ASP A 55 22.13 7.56 -12.40
C ASP A 55 22.22 9.03 -11.98
N ASP A 56 23.15 9.80 -12.58
CA ASP A 56 23.33 11.21 -12.24
C ASP A 56 22.11 12.08 -12.59
N THR A 57 21.25 11.60 -13.47
CA THR A 57 19.99 12.24 -13.85
C THR A 57 18.81 11.92 -12.94
N CYS A 58 18.98 11.04 -11.96
CA CYS A 58 17.90 10.54 -11.11
C CYS A 58 17.06 11.65 -10.46
N LEU A 59 17.70 12.71 -9.97
CA LEU A 59 17.01 13.83 -9.32
C LEU A 59 16.58 14.95 -10.29
N SER A 60 16.86 14.82 -11.59
CA SER A 60 16.50 15.83 -12.59
C SER A 60 15.01 15.79 -12.95
N ASP A 61 14.34 14.68 -12.69
CA ASP A 61 12.92 14.49 -12.96
C ASP A 61 12.09 14.57 -11.67
N ALA A 62 11.13 15.49 -11.65
CA ALA A 62 10.22 15.67 -10.51
C ALA A 62 9.40 14.41 -10.18
N MET A 63 9.10 13.55 -11.18
CA MET A 63 8.38 12.30 -10.94
C MET A 63 9.25 11.31 -10.16
N THR A 64 10.54 11.23 -10.46
CA THR A 64 11.51 10.43 -9.72
C THR A 64 11.57 10.83 -8.24
N VAL A 65 11.71 12.13 -7.98
CA VAL A 65 11.70 12.66 -6.61
C VAL A 65 10.37 12.36 -5.91
N LYS A 66 9.24 12.53 -6.61
CA LYS A 66 7.92 12.18 -6.09
C LYS A 66 7.80 10.70 -5.72
N ILE A 67 8.36 9.78 -6.51
CA ILE A 67 8.36 8.34 -6.21
C ILE A 67 9.19 8.07 -4.96
N LEU A 68 10.39 8.65 -4.83
CA LEU A 68 11.25 8.49 -3.65
C LEU A 68 10.52 8.88 -2.36
N TYR A 69 9.78 9.99 -2.36
CA TYR A 69 9.01 10.45 -1.19
C TYR A 69 7.68 9.72 -0.97
N ARG A 70 7.23 8.92 -1.92
CA ARG A 70 6.06 8.03 -1.76
C ARG A 70 6.41 6.70 -1.09
N LEU A 71 7.69 6.30 -1.09
CA LEU A 71 8.12 5.04 -0.48
C LEU A 71 7.67 4.98 0.99
N GLY A 72 7.02 3.88 1.37
CA GLY A 72 6.47 3.71 2.71
C GLY A 72 7.56 3.57 3.76
N ALA A 73 8.63 2.87 3.43
CA ALA A 73 9.74 2.61 4.33
C ALA A 73 10.79 3.74 4.40
N ILE A 74 10.67 4.78 3.57
CA ILE A 74 11.61 5.92 3.52
C ILE A 74 10.92 7.19 4.02
N SER A 75 11.62 7.96 4.86
CA SER A 75 11.13 9.23 5.43
C SER A 75 11.78 10.46 4.82
N GLU A 76 13.06 10.38 4.49
CA GLU A 76 13.86 11.52 4.03
C GLU A 76 14.86 11.07 2.97
N VAL A 77 15.16 11.94 2.01
CA VAL A 77 16.08 11.68 0.90
C VAL A 77 17.17 12.73 0.89
N TYR A 78 18.43 12.28 0.76
CA TYR A 78 19.59 13.14 0.72
C TYR A 78 20.51 12.74 -0.44
N GLU A 79 21.15 13.72 -1.07
CA GLU A 79 22.36 13.47 -1.82
C GLU A 79 23.50 13.20 -0.82
N TYR A 80 24.29 12.19 -1.10
CA TYR A 80 25.39 11.77 -0.24
C TYR A 80 26.73 12.06 -0.92
N PHE A 81 27.63 12.68 -0.17
CA PHE A 81 28.98 13.02 -0.62
C PHE A 81 30.02 12.47 0.35
N GLU A 82 30.95 11.70 -0.13
CA GLU A 82 32.10 11.25 0.65
C GLU A 82 33.05 12.40 0.93
N GLN A 83 33.13 13.37 0.02
CA GLN A 83 33.97 14.56 0.11
C GLN A 83 33.40 15.69 -0.76
N ILE A 84 33.50 16.93 -0.31
CA ILE A 84 33.23 18.14 -1.10
C ILE A 84 34.42 19.08 -0.96
N GLY A 85 35.20 19.29 -2.04
CA GLY A 85 36.47 20.02 -1.99
C GLY A 85 37.43 19.36 -1.02
N ASP A 86 37.91 20.12 -0.04
CA ASP A 86 38.83 19.61 1.01
C ASP A 86 38.10 19.10 2.26
N VAL A 87 36.77 19.14 2.28
CA VAL A 87 35.97 18.69 3.45
C VAL A 87 35.61 17.23 3.28
N LEU A 88 36.12 16.41 4.21
CA LEU A 88 35.80 14.98 4.29
C LEU A 88 34.39 14.79 4.88
N GLY A 89 33.65 13.84 4.30
CA GLY A 89 32.31 13.47 4.71
C GLY A 89 32.23 12.33 5.72
N PRO A 90 31.03 11.73 5.86
CA PRO A 90 29.87 11.89 4.96
C PRO A 90 29.18 13.25 5.10
N LEU A 91 28.84 13.84 3.97
CA LEU A 91 28.06 15.08 3.89
C LEU A 91 26.72 14.78 3.21
N LEU A 92 25.64 15.36 3.74
CA LEU A 92 24.28 15.15 3.25
C LEU A 92 23.66 16.46 2.79
N ARG A 93 23.17 16.51 1.56
CA ARG A 93 22.35 17.61 1.04
C ARG A 93 20.90 17.16 0.94
N PRO A 94 19.95 17.79 1.65
CA PRO A 94 18.53 17.42 1.56
C PRO A 94 18.01 17.55 0.12
N VAL A 95 17.20 16.60 -0.29
CA VAL A 95 16.40 16.68 -1.52
C VAL A 95 15.01 17.17 -1.13
N GLU A 96 14.55 18.25 -1.74
CA GLU A 96 13.23 18.81 -1.41
C GLU A 96 12.10 17.87 -1.87
N PRO A 97 11.11 17.58 -1.00
CA PRO A 97 10.00 16.70 -1.35
C PRO A 97 9.13 17.28 -2.46
N GLN A 98 8.80 16.44 -3.44
CA GLN A 98 7.86 16.75 -4.51
C GLN A 98 6.51 16.03 -4.34
N PHE A 99 6.28 15.44 -3.18
CA PHE A 99 5.04 14.75 -2.84
C PHE A 99 4.33 15.45 -1.71
N THR A 100 3.06 15.81 -1.96
CA THR A 100 2.13 16.28 -0.91
C THR A 100 1.01 15.28 -0.79
N SER A 101 0.76 14.80 0.43
CA SER A 101 -0.34 13.88 0.69
C SER A 101 -1.69 14.59 0.52
N PHE A 102 -2.68 13.89 -0.02
CA PHE A 102 -4.04 14.43 -0.24
C PHE A 102 -4.79 14.67 1.07
N VAL A 103 -4.62 13.79 2.03
CA VAL A 103 -4.99 13.98 3.44
C VAL A 103 -3.77 13.67 4.30
N PRO A 104 -3.66 14.13 5.56
CA PRO A 104 -2.53 13.84 6.41
C PRO A 104 -2.24 12.33 6.50
N LEU A 105 -0.97 11.92 6.40
CA LEU A 105 -0.55 10.51 6.51
C LEU A 105 -0.91 9.93 7.88
N GLU A 106 -0.96 10.78 8.89
CA GLU A 106 -1.32 10.47 10.27
C GLU A 106 -2.73 9.91 10.41
N MET A 107 -3.62 10.12 9.44
CA MET A 107 -4.97 9.53 9.45
C MET A 107 -4.93 8.01 9.67
N ALA A 108 -4.01 7.32 9.02
CA ALA A 108 -3.79 5.90 9.20
C ALA A 108 -3.19 5.55 10.57
N GLU A 109 -2.37 6.44 11.16
CA GLU A 109 -1.68 6.23 12.44
C GLU A 109 -2.62 6.42 13.64
N VAL A 110 -3.43 7.45 13.60
CA VAL A 110 -4.32 7.86 14.72
C VAL A 110 -5.42 6.84 14.97
N ARG A 111 -5.94 6.23 13.90
CA ARG A 111 -6.98 5.19 14.02
C ARG A 111 -6.45 3.99 14.78
N ARG A 112 -7.04 3.67 15.93
CA ARG A 112 -6.69 2.52 16.76
C ARG A 112 -7.83 1.51 16.80
N TYR A 113 -7.52 0.24 16.52
CA TYR A 113 -8.46 -0.88 16.60
C TYR A 113 -7.69 -2.19 16.79
N LYS A 114 -8.41 -3.24 17.22
CA LYS A 114 -7.80 -4.55 17.45
C LYS A 114 -7.39 -5.18 16.10
N GLY A 115 -6.17 -5.65 16.00
CA GLY A 115 -5.66 -6.27 14.76
C GLY A 115 -5.22 -5.27 13.70
N LYS A 116 -5.02 -3.99 14.06
CA LYS A 116 -4.54 -2.96 13.14
C LYS A 116 -3.21 -3.37 12.50
N THR A 117 -3.16 -3.33 11.18
CA THR A 117 -1.93 -3.48 10.42
C THR A 117 -1.06 -2.23 10.57
N ASN A 118 0.27 -2.42 10.65
CA ASN A 118 1.22 -1.31 10.69
C ASN A 118 1.09 -0.42 9.45
N GLU A 119 1.01 0.88 9.62
CA GLU A 119 0.74 1.86 8.57
C GLU A 119 1.88 1.97 7.54
N ILE A 120 3.14 1.79 7.97
CA ILE A 120 4.29 1.77 7.04
C ILE A 120 4.20 0.52 6.16
N PHE A 121 3.97 -0.64 6.76
CA PHE A 121 3.75 -1.87 6.00
C PHE A 121 2.59 -1.73 5.00
N THR A 122 1.50 -1.10 5.42
CA THR A 122 0.34 -0.85 4.55
C THR A 122 0.71 0.04 3.35
N ARG A 123 1.52 1.08 3.55
CA ARG A 123 2.03 1.94 2.48
C ARG A 123 2.96 1.17 1.54
N VAL A 124 3.86 0.35 2.08
CA VAL A 124 4.72 -0.53 1.27
C VAL A 124 3.88 -1.48 0.43
N LEU A 125 2.89 -2.16 1.03
CA LEU A 125 2.00 -3.08 0.31
C LEU A 125 1.24 -2.38 -0.84
N LEU A 126 0.71 -1.18 -0.59
CA LEU A 126 0.06 -0.36 -1.61
C LEU A 126 1.01 0.03 -2.74
N ASN A 127 2.21 0.49 -2.41
CA ASN A 127 3.22 0.87 -3.39
C ASN A 127 3.66 -0.32 -4.24
N VAL A 128 3.98 -1.45 -3.63
CA VAL A 128 4.40 -2.69 -4.31
C VAL A 128 3.31 -3.18 -5.26
N ALA A 129 2.03 -3.08 -4.87
CA ALA A 129 0.91 -3.38 -5.75
C ALA A 129 0.93 -2.50 -7.00
N LEU A 130 1.03 -1.18 -6.84
CA LEU A 130 1.01 -0.25 -7.96
C LEU A 130 2.26 -0.31 -8.83
N PHE A 131 3.45 -0.52 -8.22
CA PHE A 131 4.72 -0.59 -8.93
C PHE A 131 4.83 -1.81 -9.83
N ALA A 132 4.16 -2.91 -9.48
CA ALA A 132 4.14 -4.13 -10.29
C ALA A 132 3.32 -4.02 -11.57
N GLY A 133 2.38 -3.07 -11.63
CA GLY A 133 1.45 -2.87 -12.75
C GLY A 133 1.78 -1.67 -13.61
N ASN A 134 0.85 -1.35 -14.52
CA ASN A 134 1.04 -0.27 -15.50
C ASN A 134 0.67 1.13 -14.97
N TYR A 135 0.27 1.24 -13.70
CA TYR A 135 -0.30 2.46 -13.14
C TYR A 135 0.63 3.19 -12.16
N ALA A 136 1.87 2.71 -12.01
CA ALA A 136 2.86 3.25 -11.08
C ALA A 136 3.13 4.76 -11.27
N ASN A 137 3.23 5.20 -12.52
CA ASN A 137 3.59 6.57 -12.93
C ASN A 137 2.40 7.38 -13.44
N SER A 138 1.17 6.91 -13.23
CA SER A 138 -0.01 7.62 -13.74
C SER A 138 -0.23 8.93 -12.98
N SER A 139 0.13 10.06 -13.61
CA SER A 139 -0.10 11.41 -13.07
C SER A 139 -1.45 12.00 -13.48
N THR A 140 -2.03 11.49 -14.57
CA THR A 140 -3.27 12.03 -15.18
C THR A 140 -4.50 11.18 -14.91
N GLN A 141 -4.30 9.92 -14.52
CA GLN A 141 -5.40 8.99 -14.31
C GLN A 141 -5.78 8.91 -12.84
N ARG A 142 -7.08 8.91 -12.58
CA ARG A 142 -7.63 8.72 -11.24
C ARG A 142 -7.50 7.26 -10.82
N ILE A 143 -6.55 6.96 -9.96
CA ILE A 143 -6.26 5.61 -9.49
C ILE A 143 -7.35 5.18 -8.49
N ARG A 144 -7.79 3.93 -8.61
CA ARG A 144 -8.84 3.30 -7.80
C ARG A 144 -8.29 2.05 -7.14
N ILE A 145 -8.31 2.03 -5.81
CA ILE A 145 -7.78 0.95 -4.98
C ILE A 145 -8.94 0.26 -4.26
N LEU A 146 -8.99 -1.05 -4.33
CA LEU A 146 -9.92 -1.86 -3.54
C LEU A 146 -9.16 -2.65 -2.48
N ASP A 147 -9.56 -2.49 -1.23
CA ASP A 147 -9.24 -3.42 -0.15
C ASP A 147 -10.48 -4.29 0.12
N PRO A 148 -10.47 -5.57 -0.29
CA PRO A 148 -11.62 -6.45 -0.09
C PRO A 148 -11.73 -7.02 1.33
N LEU A 149 -10.76 -6.69 2.22
CA LEU A 149 -10.65 -7.18 3.60
C LEU A 149 -10.31 -6.00 4.53
N ALA A 150 -11.11 -4.92 4.42
CA ALA A 150 -10.72 -3.58 4.85
C ALA A 150 -10.51 -3.42 6.37
N GLY A 151 -11.09 -4.29 7.19
CA GLY A 151 -10.99 -4.18 8.65
C GLY A 151 -11.33 -2.77 9.14
N GLY A 152 -10.44 -2.18 9.94
CA GLY A 152 -10.58 -0.80 10.43
C GLY A 152 -10.10 0.28 9.44
N GLY A 153 -9.79 -0.05 8.18
CA GLY A 153 -9.59 0.91 7.09
C GLY A 153 -8.17 1.46 6.90
N THR A 154 -7.12 0.88 7.51
CA THR A 154 -5.74 1.41 7.38
C THR A 154 -5.30 1.55 5.92
N MET A 155 -5.61 0.56 5.05
CA MET A 155 -5.31 0.60 3.63
C MET A 155 -6.09 1.71 2.91
N LEU A 156 -7.34 1.93 3.28
CA LEU A 156 -8.16 2.98 2.67
C LEU A 156 -7.60 4.37 2.96
N PHE A 157 -7.10 4.58 4.19
CA PHE A 157 -6.50 5.86 4.58
C PHE A 157 -5.16 6.07 3.90
N ALA A 158 -4.33 5.02 3.76
CA ALA A 158 -3.08 5.09 2.99
C ALA A 158 -3.33 5.40 1.51
N ALA A 159 -4.35 4.78 0.90
CA ALA A 159 -4.74 5.04 -0.48
C ALA A 159 -5.28 6.47 -0.66
N LEU A 160 -6.16 6.94 0.25
CA LEU A 160 -6.68 8.31 0.22
C LEU A 160 -5.56 9.35 0.39
N ALA A 161 -4.64 9.15 1.34
CA ALA A 161 -3.49 10.04 1.56
C ALA A 161 -2.56 10.09 0.33
N SER A 162 -2.47 9.01 -0.42
CA SER A 162 -1.74 8.95 -1.70
C SER A 162 -2.49 9.63 -2.87
N GLY A 163 -3.70 10.17 -2.63
CA GLY A 163 -4.52 10.84 -3.63
C GLY A 163 -5.33 9.89 -4.51
N TYR A 164 -5.63 8.67 -4.04
CA TYR A 164 -6.41 7.67 -4.78
C TYR A 164 -7.84 7.59 -4.28
N ASP A 165 -8.74 7.09 -5.13
CA ASP A 165 -10.03 6.62 -4.69
C ASP A 165 -9.86 5.30 -3.92
N ALA A 166 -10.40 5.23 -2.73
CA ALA A 166 -10.27 4.11 -1.81
C ALA A 166 -11.61 3.43 -1.57
N PHE A 167 -11.67 2.13 -1.84
CA PHE A 167 -12.85 1.30 -1.67
C PHE A 167 -12.54 0.16 -0.73
N GLY A 168 -13.36 -0.06 0.29
CA GLY A 168 -13.21 -1.12 1.26
C GLY A 168 -14.45 -1.96 1.42
N ILE A 169 -14.27 -3.27 1.48
CA ILE A 169 -15.31 -4.24 1.83
C ILE A 169 -14.89 -4.91 3.13
N GLU A 170 -15.80 -4.97 4.08
CA GLU A 170 -15.58 -5.60 5.38
C GLU A 170 -16.79 -6.39 5.79
N LEU A 171 -16.56 -7.61 6.28
CA LEU A 171 -17.60 -8.55 6.70
C LEU A 171 -18.20 -8.16 8.04
N GLU A 172 -17.38 -7.58 8.94
CA GLU A 172 -17.81 -7.19 10.27
C GLU A 172 -18.48 -5.81 10.24
N ARG A 173 -19.80 -5.80 10.45
CA ARG A 173 -20.61 -4.59 10.43
C ARG A 173 -20.11 -3.51 11.40
N GLN A 174 -19.68 -3.91 12.59
CA GLN A 174 -19.19 -2.98 13.62
C GLN A 174 -17.93 -2.26 13.15
N ASP A 175 -17.02 -2.93 12.44
CA ASP A 175 -15.81 -2.31 11.91
C ASP A 175 -16.14 -1.29 10.83
N VAL A 176 -17.09 -1.58 9.94
CA VAL A 176 -17.56 -0.62 8.94
C VAL A 176 -18.17 0.63 9.59
N GLU A 177 -19.09 0.45 10.56
CA GLU A 177 -19.75 1.55 11.24
C GLU A 177 -18.78 2.43 12.03
N THR A 178 -17.90 1.81 12.82
CA THR A 178 -16.91 2.56 13.62
C THR A 178 -15.87 3.25 12.75
N THR A 179 -15.51 2.66 11.60
CA THR A 179 -14.61 3.29 10.64
C THR A 179 -15.25 4.49 9.97
N ALA A 180 -16.54 4.40 9.57
CA ALA A 180 -17.26 5.55 9.01
C ALA A 180 -17.38 6.71 10.00
N VAL A 181 -17.65 6.42 11.28
CA VAL A 181 -17.66 7.42 12.35
C VAL A 181 -16.29 8.10 12.49
N PHE A 182 -15.23 7.30 12.52
CA PHE A 182 -13.86 7.82 12.59
C PHE A 182 -13.53 8.74 11.40
N VAL A 183 -13.84 8.31 10.17
CA VAL A 183 -13.59 9.12 8.96
C VAL A 183 -14.25 10.50 9.09
N ARG A 184 -15.53 10.54 9.47
CA ARG A 184 -16.27 11.80 9.64
C ARG A 184 -15.60 12.69 10.68
N GLN A 185 -15.35 12.17 11.86
CA GLN A 185 -14.74 12.92 12.96
C GLN A 185 -13.35 13.42 12.63
N TYR A 186 -12.53 12.61 11.94
CA TYR A 186 -11.20 12.99 11.53
C TYR A 186 -11.21 14.12 10.50
N LEU A 187 -12.02 13.99 9.45
CA LEU A 187 -12.13 15.02 8.40
C LEU A 187 -12.67 16.34 8.94
N GLU A 188 -13.65 16.28 9.86
CA GLU A 188 -14.16 17.46 10.57
C GLU A 188 -13.07 18.11 11.45
N GLY A 189 -12.36 17.30 12.24
CA GLY A 189 -11.30 17.77 13.15
C GLY A 189 -10.10 18.41 12.43
N GLU A 190 -9.72 17.87 11.29
CA GLU A 190 -8.66 18.40 10.43
C GLU A 190 -9.13 19.50 9.46
N HIS A 191 -10.41 19.91 9.54
CA HIS A 191 -11.01 20.91 8.65
C HIS A 191 -10.88 20.56 7.16
N ILE A 192 -10.87 19.27 6.81
CA ILE A 192 -10.84 18.77 5.44
C ILE A 192 -12.25 18.78 4.89
N HIS A 193 -12.45 19.47 3.77
CA HIS A 193 -13.76 19.51 3.12
C HIS A 193 -14.17 18.13 2.64
N PHE A 194 -15.38 17.71 2.97
CA PHE A 194 -15.97 16.47 2.48
C PHE A 194 -17.50 16.56 2.38
N ARG A 195 -18.05 15.66 1.60
CA ARG A 195 -19.49 15.42 1.51
C ARG A 195 -19.74 13.92 1.72
N GLU A 196 -20.57 13.60 2.71
CA GLU A 196 -21.09 12.24 2.85
C GLU A 196 -22.29 12.07 1.90
N VAL A 197 -22.23 11.04 1.05
CA VAL A 197 -23.34 10.69 0.17
C VAL A 197 -24.27 9.78 0.94
N ASP A 198 -25.44 10.29 1.31
CA ASP A 198 -26.45 9.51 2.04
C ASP A 198 -27.06 8.47 1.10
N GLU A 199 -26.70 7.22 1.28
CA GLU A 199 -27.29 6.10 0.58
C GLU A 199 -28.25 5.35 1.50
N ARG A 200 -29.54 5.43 1.18
CA ARG A 200 -30.57 4.64 1.86
C ARG A 200 -30.19 3.16 1.80
N ALA A 201 -30.40 2.45 2.92
CA ALA A 201 -30.12 1.03 3.08
C ALA A 201 -30.60 0.24 1.85
N ARG A 202 -29.67 -0.34 1.11
CA ARG A 202 -29.95 -1.17 -0.08
C ARG A 202 -29.94 -2.65 0.30
N LYS A 203 -30.55 -3.48 -0.55
CA LYS A 203 -30.59 -4.95 -0.35
C LYS A 203 -29.20 -5.61 -0.30
N ALA A 204 -28.15 -4.93 -0.82
CA ALA A 204 -26.78 -5.45 -0.91
C ALA A 204 -25.86 -5.13 0.28
N GLY A 205 -26.38 -4.61 1.39
CA GLY A 205 -25.60 -4.24 2.57
C GLY A 205 -25.50 -2.73 2.81
N ARG A 206 -24.98 -2.34 3.99
CA ARG A 206 -24.83 -0.93 4.36
C ARG A 206 -23.55 -0.37 3.73
N ARG A 207 -23.63 0.81 3.15
CA ARG A 207 -22.51 1.50 2.51
C ARG A 207 -22.40 2.92 3.05
N TYR A 208 -21.17 3.37 3.30
CA TYR A 208 -20.81 4.75 3.60
C TYR A 208 -19.92 5.25 2.48
N GLN A 209 -20.24 6.41 1.92
CA GLN A 209 -19.49 7.00 0.83
C GLN A 209 -19.17 8.45 1.16
N PHE A 210 -17.88 8.81 1.09
CA PHE A 210 -17.37 10.15 1.30
C PHE A 210 -16.73 10.66 0.02
N GLU A 211 -17.09 11.85 -0.39
CA GLU A 211 -16.35 12.63 -1.38
C GLU A 211 -15.48 13.61 -0.60
N VAL A 212 -14.18 13.38 -0.60
CA VAL A 212 -13.18 14.12 0.18
C VAL A 212 -12.42 15.08 -0.71
N GLY A 213 -12.20 16.32 -0.27
CA GLY A 213 -11.49 17.36 -1.01
C GLY A 213 -12.39 18.46 -1.56
N SER A 214 -11.79 19.45 -2.20
CA SER A 214 -12.48 20.61 -2.76
C SER A 214 -13.06 20.33 -4.14
N LYS A 215 -14.01 21.17 -4.57
CA LYS A 215 -14.64 21.08 -5.90
C LYS A 215 -13.56 21.11 -7.00
N GLY A 216 -13.54 20.08 -7.83
CA GLY A 216 -12.58 19.91 -8.91
C GLY A 216 -11.39 19.00 -8.57
N ASP A 217 -11.10 18.79 -7.27
CA ASP A 217 -10.08 17.86 -6.80
C ASP A 217 -10.61 17.04 -5.61
N THR A 218 -11.50 16.10 -5.89
CA THR A 218 -12.10 15.21 -4.89
C THR A 218 -11.61 13.78 -5.07
N ARG A 219 -11.60 13.01 -3.98
CA ARG A 219 -11.41 11.56 -3.97
C ARG A 219 -12.57 10.87 -3.28
N HIS A 220 -12.87 9.66 -3.72
CA HIS A 220 -13.89 8.85 -3.07
C HIS A 220 -13.25 7.94 -2.00
N LEU A 221 -13.86 7.91 -0.83
CA LEU A 221 -13.65 6.89 0.17
C LEU A 221 -14.97 6.17 0.40
N VAL A 222 -15.00 4.87 0.15
CA VAL A 222 -16.21 4.05 0.23
C VAL A 222 -15.97 2.85 1.14
N LEU A 223 -16.87 2.64 2.08
CA LEU A 223 -16.88 1.52 3.00
C LEU A 223 -18.16 0.71 2.81
N VAL A 224 -18.02 -0.59 2.58
CA VAL A 224 -19.14 -1.50 2.35
C VAL A 224 -19.13 -2.62 3.37
N HIS A 225 -20.26 -2.84 4.04
CA HIS A 225 -20.50 -4.06 4.82
C HIS A 225 -20.93 -5.18 3.87
N GLY A 226 -20.11 -6.21 3.73
CA GLY A 226 -20.40 -7.32 2.83
C GLY A 226 -19.27 -8.35 2.73
N ASP A 227 -19.57 -9.42 2.01
CA ASP A 227 -18.60 -10.49 1.70
C ASP A 227 -17.71 -10.09 0.52
N CYS A 228 -16.40 -10.25 0.65
CA CYS A 228 -15.41 -9.94 -0.38
C CYS A 228 -15.56 -10.81 -1.65
N SER A 229 -16.19 -11.98 -1.56
CA SER A 229 -16.53 -12.82 -2.71
C SER A 229 -17.66 -12.24 -3.58
N ALA A 230 -18.38 -11.22 -3.10
CA ALA A 230 -19.38 -10.48 -3.83
C ALA A 230 -18.93 -9.05 -4.20
N ALA A 231 -17.62 -8.79 -4.24
CA ALA A 231 -17.05 -7.46 -4.42
C ALA A 231 -17.57 -6.74 -5.68
N ASN A 232 -17.77 -7.45 -6.79
CA ASN A 232 -18.31 -6.88 -8.03
C ASN A 232 -19.74 -6.34 -7.85
N LEU A 233 -20.57 -6.98 -7.02
CA LEU A 233 -21.92 -6.52 -6.73
C LEU A 233 -21.89 -5.29 -5.83
N HIS A 234 -21.04 -5.29 -4.81
CA HIS A 234 -20.86 -4.18 -3.89
C HIS A 234 -20.35 -2.91 -4.58
N MET A 235 -19.49 -3.08 -5.59
CA MET A 235 -18.86 -1.97 -6.34
C MET A 235 -19.66 -1.51 -7.56
N ARG A 236 -20.73 -2.21 -7.95
CA ARG A 236 -21.47 -1.92 -9.19
C ARG A 236 -22.02 -0.49 -9.25
N GLU A 237 -22.48 0.01 -8.13
CA GLU A 237 -23.16 1.33 -8.02
C GLU A 237 -22.26 2.42 -7.44
N VAL A 238 -20.97 2.13 -7.25
CA VAL A 238 -20.00 3.12 -6.81
C VAL A 238 -19.58 4.00 -8.00
N ALA A 239 -19.32 5.26 -7.75
CA ALA A 239 -18.86 6.19 -8.77
C ALA A 239 -17.65 5.62 -9.57
N GLY A 240 -17.76 5.60 -10.90
CA GLY A 240 -16.78 5.00 -11.80
C GLY A 240 -16.91 3.47 -11.99
N GLY A 241 -17.93 2.82 -11.41
CA GLY A 241 -18.23 1.40 -11.60
C GLY A 241 -17.29 0.44 -10.86
N PRO A 242 -17.37 -0.86 -11.14
CA PRO A 242 -16.66 -1.89 -10.36
C PRO A 242 -15.18 -2.07 -10.72
N ARG A 243 -14.67 -1.42 -11.77
CA ARG A 243 -13.29 -1.61 -12.22
C ARG A 243 -12.30 -0.84 -11.36
N VAL A 244 -11.18 -1.47 -11.01
CA VAL A 244 -10.11 -0.91 -10.18
C VAL A 244 -8.72 -1.14 -10.78
N HIS A 245 -7.74 -0.35 -10.37
CA HIS A 245 -6.36 -0.41 -10.82
C HIS A 245 -5.53 -1.39 -9.99
N ALA A 246 -5.83 -1.46 -8.68
CA ALA A 246 -5.22 -2.45 -7.81
C ALA A 246 -6.20 -2.94 -6.76
N ILE A 247 -6.04 -4.22 -6.39
CA ILE A 247 -6.69 -4.86 -5.25
C ILE A 247 -5.59 -5.18 -4.25
N VAL A 248 -5.73 -4.66 -3.03
CA VAL A 248 -4.68 -4.75 -2.01
C VAL A 248 -5.30 -5.20 -0.70
N GLY A 249 -4.88 -6.35 -0.19
CA GLY A 249 -5.48 -6.92 1.01
C GLY A 249 -4.44 -7.55 1.95
N ASP A 250 -4.68 -7.43 3.24
CA ASP A 250 -3.96 -8.15 4.29
C ASP A 250 -4.85 -9.28 4.80
N LEU A 251 -4.51 -10.54 4.48
CA LEU A 251 -5.35 -11.70 4.78
C LEU A 251 -5.51 -11.90 6.30
N PRO A 252 -6.69 -12.33 6.77
CA PRO A 252 -6.97 -12.45 8.20
C PRO A 252 -6.04 -13.48 8.87
N TYR A 253 -5.36 -13.07 9.94
CA TYR A 253 -4.42 -13.91 10.70
C TYR A 253 -5.10 -14.89 11.65
N GLY A 254 -6.38 -14.69 11.97
CA GLY A 254 -7.19 -15.59 12.79
C GLY A 254 -7.55 -16.90 12.10
N ILE A 255 -7.41 -16.98 10.79
CA ILE A 255 -7.62 -18.20 10.02
C ILE A 255 -6.43 -19.13 10.26
N GLN A 256 -6.69 -20.25 10.95
CA GLN A 256 -5.62 -21.14 11.42
C GLN A 256 -5.24 -22.22 10.41
N HIS A 257 -6.10 -22.49 9.42
CA HIS A 257 -5.94 -23.59 8.48
C HIS A 257 -5.84 -23.07 7.04
N PHE A 258 -4.91 -23.63 6.27
CA PHE A 258 -4.74 -23.32 4.82
C PHE A 258 -6.05 -23.50 4.04
N GLY A 259 -6.86 -24.50 4.37
CA GLY A 259 -8.15 -24.74 3.71
C GLY A 259 -9.09 -23.55 3.73
N GLU A 260 -9.20 -22.86 4.87
CA GLU A 260 -10.09 -21.70 5.01
C GLU A 260 -9.64 -20.50 4.17
N ILE A 261 -8.32 -20.24 4.10
CA ILE A 261 -7.77 -19.20 3.22
C ILE A 261 -7.92 -19.59 1.75
N SER A 262 -7.64 -20.84 1.40
CA SER A 262 -7.81 -21.38 0.06
C SER A 262 -9.27 -21.27 -0.40
N ASP A 263 -10.23 -21.60 0.48
CA ASP A 263 -11.67 -21.47 0.18
C ASP A 263 -12.11 -20.01 0.00
N LEU A 264 -11.61 -19.11 0.84
CA LEU A 264 -11.86 -17.66 0.69
C LEU A 264 -11.34 -17.17 -0.65
N LEU A 265 -10.07 -17.46 -0.96
CA LEU A 265 -9.42 -17.00 -2.18
C LEU A 265 -10.01 -17.66 -3.43
N SER A 266 -10.34 -18.96 -3.39
CA SER A 266 -10.93 -19.65 -4.55
C SER A 266 -12.30 -19.06 -4.96
N ARG A 267 -13.08 -18.58 -3.99
CA ARG A 267 -14.37 -17.90 -4.26
C ARG A 267 -14.18 -16.45 -4.72
N SER A 268 -13.14 -15.78 -4.24
CA SER A 268 -12.96 -14.33 -4.40
C SER A 268 -12.09 -13.96 -5.59
N LEU A 269 -11.00 -14.68 -5.83
CA LEU A 269 -10.00 -14.34 -6.86
C LEU A 269 -10.59 -14.22 -8.28
N PRO A 270 -11.48 -15.10 -8.77
CA PRO A 270 -12.07 -14.94 -10.10
C PRO A 270 -12.89 -13.65 -10.23
N ILE A 271 -13.56 -13.25 -9.15
CA ILE A 271 -14.33 -11.99 -9.10
C ILE A 271 -13.39 -10.79 -9.09
N TRP A 272 -12.34 -10.85 -8.29
CA TRP A 272 -11.35 -9.77 -8.18
C TRP A 272 -10.60 -9.56 -9.50
N GLU A 273 -10.19 -10.65 -10.17
CA GLU A 273 -9.56 -10.56 -11.49
C GLU A 273 -10.45 -9.86 -12.52
N GLN A 274 -11.75 -10.18 -12.55
CA GLN A 274 -12.71 -9.52 -13.44
C GLN A 274 -12.83 -8.02 -13.16
N MET A 275 -12.64 -7.60 -11.90
CA MET A 275 -12.69 -6.20 -11.50
C MET A 275 -11.41 -5.43 -11.83
N LEU A 276 -10.29 -6.09 -12.05
CA LEU A 276 -9.06 -5.42 -12.46
C LEU A 276 -9.16 -4.87 -13.88
N LEU A 277 -8.66 -3.65 -14.05
CA LEU A 277 -8.32 -3.11 -15.36
C LEU A 277 -7.14 -3.88 -15.98
N PRO A 278 -6.99 -3.90 -17.32
CA PRO A 278 -5.78 -4.43 -17.95
C PRO A 278 -4.52 -3.76 -17.40
N GLY A 279 -3.48 -4.54 -17.10
CA GLY A 279 -2.27 -4.04 -16.41
C GLY A 279 -2.45 -3.72 -14.92
N GLY A 280 -3.63 -3.99 -14.36
CA GLY A 280 -3.91 -3.86 -12.93
C GLY A 280 -3.36 -5.02 -12.12
N THR A 281 -3.33 -4.88 -10.80
CA THR A 281 -2.63 -5.81 -9.90
C THR A 281 -3.47 -6.29 -8.73
N ILE A 282 -3.16 -7.48 -8.23
CA ILE A 282 -3.54 -7.94 -6.89
C ILE A 282 -2.27 -8.04 -6.04
N ALA A 283 -2.26 -7.45 -4.85
CA ALA A 283 -1.23 -7.66 -3.86
C ALA A 283 -1.86 -8.14 -2.55
N LEU A 284 -1.42 -9.29 -2.08
CA LEU A 284 -1.91 -9.89 -0.85
C LEU A 284 -0.77 -10.11 0.14
N ALA A 285 -0.99 -9.70 1.38
CA ALA A 285 -0.12 -10.05 2.49
C ALA A 285 -0.74 -11.21 3.29
N TRP A 286 0.09 -12.10 3.82
CA TRP A 286 -0.39 -13.26 4.59
C TRP A 286 0.62 -13.72 5.63
N ASN A 287 0.18 -14.60 6.54
CA ASN A 287 1.01 -15.26 7.52
C ASN A 287 1.86 -16.38 6.87
N ALA A 288 3.09 -16.06 6.46
CA ALA A 288 4.02 -16.99 5.81
C ALA A 288 4.56 -18.08 6.76
N THR A 289 4.30 -17.97 8.07
CA THR A 289 4.59 -19.06 9.02
C THR A 289 3.64 -20.24 8.80
N ARG A 290 2.43 -19.99 8.33
CA ARG A 290 1.36 -20.99 8.17
C ARG A 290 1.23 -21.51 6.74
N ILE A 291 1.39 -20.64 5.77
CA ILE A 291 1.18 -20.92 4.34
C ILE A 291 2.46 -20.54 3.61
N LYS A 292 3.05 -21.48 2.89
CA LYS A 292 4.26 -21.21 2.10
C LYS A 292 3.92 -20.37 0.88
N ARG A 293 4.90 -19.61 0.38
CA ARG A 293 4.76 -18.81 -0.85
C ARG A 293 4.32 -19.66 -2.05
N THR A 294 4.85 -20.88 -2.19
CA THR A 294 4.46 -21.82 -3.26
C THR A 294 2.98 -22.19 -3.21
N GLU A 295 2.43 -22.41 -2.02
CA GLU A 295 1.01 -22.72 -1.82
C GLU A 295 0.12 -21.52 -2.19
N MET A 296 0.53 -20.28 -1.82
CA MET A 296 -0.16 -19.05 -2.22
C MET A 296 -0.14 -18.85 -3.74
N MET A 297 1.00 -19.11 -4.39
CA MET A 297 1.13 -19.05 -5.84
C MET A 297 0.16 -20.04 -6.51
N GLU A 298 0.11 -21.28 -6.05
CA GLU A 298 -0.81 -22.31 -6.59
C GLU A 298 -2.26 -21.89 -6.48
N VAL A 299 -2.68 -21.28 -5.35
CA VAL A 299 -4.05 -20.80 -5.17
C VAL A 299 -4.40 -19.71 -6.19
N ILE A 300 -3.49 -18.74 -6.39
CA ILE A 300 -3.71 -17.66 -7.37
C ILE A 300 -3.76 -18.22 -8.78
N GLN A 301 -2.81 -19.07 -9.16
CA GLN A 301 -2.71 -19.65 -10.52
C GLN A 301 -3.87 -20.59 -10.86
N LYS A 302 -4.43 -21.30 -9.87
CA LYS A 302 -5.62 -22.13 -10.07
C LYS A 302 -6.90 -21.30 -10.22
N GLY A 303 -6.97 -20.16 -9.55
CA GLY A 303 -8.17 -19.33 -9.49
C GLY A 303 -8.23 -18.22 -10.54
N THR A 304 -7.12 -17.89 -11.22
CA THR A 304 -7.02 -16.74 -12.13
C THR A 304 -6.05 -16.99 -13.28
N GLN A 305 -6.07 -16.08 -14.28
CA GLN A 305 -5.06 -15.98 -15.32
C GLN A 305 -3.98 -14.94 -15.01
N LEU A 306 -3.91 -14.45 -13.77
CA LEU A 306 -2.96 -13.42 -13.37
C LEU A 306 -1.52 -13.96 -13.40
N GLN A 307 -0.59 -13.12 -13.82
CA GLN A 307 0.84 -13.42 -13.84
C GLN A 307 1.46 -13.11 -12.45
N VAL A 308 1.80 -14.14 -11.70
CA VAL A 308 2.44 -13.98 -10.37
C VAL A 308 3.87 -13.50 -10.55
N ARG A 309 4.23 -12.39 -9.90
CA ARG A 309 5.62 -11.94 -9.80
C ARG A 309 6.37 -12.81 -8.78
N ASN A 310 7.32 -13.60 -9.26
CA ASN A 310 8.12 -14.51 -8.43
C ASN A 310 9.63 -14.40 -8.69
N ASP A 311 10.09 -13.23 -9.04
CA ASP A 311 11.49 -12.82 -9.22
C ASP A 311 11.84 -11.70 -8.21
N PRO A 312 13.10 -11.48 -7.88
CA PRO A 312 13.50 -10.30 -7.11
C PRO A 312 13.08 -9.01 -7.81
N PRO A 313 12.62 -8.00 -7.04
CA PRO A 313 12.56 -7.94 -5.59
C PRO A 313 11.27 -8.55 -4.97
N TYR A 314 10.32 -9.04 -5.76
CA TYR A 314 9.01 -9.52 -5.28
C TYR A 314 9.10 -10.75 -4.37
N THR A 315 10.19 -11.50 -4.41
CA THR A 315 10.46 -12.63 -3.50
C THR A 315 11.17 -12.22 -2.20
N GLN A 316 11.41 -10.93 -1.96
CA GLN A 316 12.22 -10.42 -0.85
C GLN A 316 11.40 -9.67 0.20
N PHE A 317 10.06 -9.79 0.17
CA PHE A 317 9.18 -9.10 1.13
C PHE A 317 8.86 -9.92 2.39
N GLU A 318 9.38 -11.15 2.52
CA GLU A 318 9.21 -11.92 3.76
C GLU A 318 9.92 -11.21 4.92
N HIS A 319 9.20 -10.94 6.00
CA HIS A 319 9.72 -10.24 7.19
C HIS A 319 9.12 -10.78 8.48
N ALA A 320 9.81 -10.54 9.60
CA ALA A 320 9.32 -10.85 10.93
C ALA A 320 8.26 -9.82 11.37
N VAL A 321 7.21 -10.27 12.06
CA VAL A 321 6.13 -9.38 12.54
C VAL A 321 6.11 -9.35 14.07
N ASP A 322 5.71 -10.43 14.74
CA ASP A 322 5.61 -10.50 16.19
C ASP A 322 5.76 -11.95 16.72
N ARG A 323 5.46 -12.16 17.99
CA ARG A 323 5.53 -13.51 18.60
C ARG A 323 4.44 -14.46 18.10
N VAL A 324 3.33 -13.93 17.62
CA VAL A 324 2.17 -14.70 17.13
C VAL A 324 2.30 -14.96 15.62
N ILE A 325 2.59 -13.90 14.86
CA ILE A 325 2.84 -13.96 13.43
C ILE A 325 4.35 -13.85 13.22
N LYS A 326 5.04 -14.98 13.23
CA LYS A 326 6.51 -14.97 13.12
C LYS A 326 6.98 -14.37 11.81
N LYS A 327 6.28 -14.68 10.71
CA LYS A 327 6.63 -14.27 9.36
C LYS A 327 5.40 -13.82 8.58
N ARG A 328 5.54 -12.72 7.87
CA ARG A 328 4.59 -12.21 6.88
C ARG A 328 5.30 -12.09 5.55
N ASP A 329 4.60 -12.34 4.44
CA ASP A 329 5.13 -12.11 3.09
C ASP A 329 4.09 -11.37 2.24
N ILE A 330 4.51 -10.87 1.08
CA ILE A 330 3.68 -10.20 0.08
C ILE A 330 3.79 -10.97 -1.23
N ILE A 331 2.64 -11.33 -1.82
CA ILE A 331 2.57 -11.84 -3.18
C ILE A 331 1.87 -10.84 -4.08
N VAL A 332 2.38 -10.67 -5.29
CA VAL A 332 1.80 -9.77 -6.29
C VAL A 332 1.52 -10.56 -7.56
N ALA A 333 0.35 -10.32 -8.14
CA ALA A 333 -0.01 -10.84 -9.44
C ALA A 333 -0.59 -9.74 -10.33
N VAL A 334 -0.30 -9.79 -11.62
CA VAL A 334 -0.61 -8.76 -12.60
C VAL A 334 -1.57 -9.32 -13.64
N LYS A 335 -2.56 -8.54 -14.03
CA LYS A 335 -3.46 -8.84 -15.14
C LYS A 335 -2.82 -8.40 -16.45
N ASP A 336 -2.80 -9.29 -17.42
CA ASP A 336 -2.34 -8.98 -18.77
C ASP A 336 -3.12 -7.81 -19.41
N ILE A 337 -2.50 -7.15 -20.40
CA ILE A 337 -3.06 -6.00 -21.12
C ILE A 337 -4.15 -6.46 -22.08
#